data_9a8f39f9a5112c4e5cf856c001ae431e
#
_entry.id   9a8f39f9a5112c4e5cf856c001ae431e
#
_cell.length_a   1.000
_cell.length_b   1.000
_cell.length_c   1.000
_cell.angle_alpha   90.00
_cell.angle_beta   90.00
_cell.angle_gamma   90.00
#
_symmetry.space_group_name_H-M   'P 1'
#
loop_
_entity.id
_entity.type
_entity.pdbx_description
1 polymer ?
#
loop_
_entity_poly.entity_id
_entity_poly.type
_entity_poly.pdbx_seq_one_letter_code
_entity_poly.pdbx_strand_id
1 'polypeptide(L)'
;MKEEFHIKSIKYEAKPIVRTRFKKLQETGLEAELFFMNNFNSIDIFKDGTLEDARLYGDGYDFQVNVKNEAFLAEIKGIREKKGTFRLTENEYQKALEYKNDYIITLILNLNDIPKILTIENPTKNLKFEEKIIQSKSIKEYHLTKPIC
;
A
#
# COMPACT_ATOMS: atom_id res chain seq x y z
N MET A 1 -1.26 -21.25 0.19
CA MET A 1 -1.21 -19.85 0.58
C MET A 1 -2.47 -19.10 0.25
N LYS A 2 -2.90 -19.13 -1.00
CA LYS A 2 -4.17 -18.50 -1.35
C LYS A 2 -5.33 -19.13 -0.60
N GLU A 3 -5.25 -20.41 -0.33
CA GLU A 3 -6.31 -21.12 0.39
C GLU A 3 -6.57 -20.49 1.76
N GLU A 4 -5.54 -20.10 2.45
CA GLU A 4 -5.71 -19.52 3.78
C GLU A 4 -6.51 -18.23 3.73
N PHE A 5 -6.24 -17.38 2.74
CA PHE A 5 -6.97 -16.13 2.58
C PHE A 5 -8.42 -16.38 2.20
N HIS A 6 -8.66 -17.34 1.31
CA HIS A 6 -9.99 -17.68 0.92
C HIS A 6 -10.82 -18.19 2.08
N ILE A 7 -10.21 -18.99 2.94
CA ILE A 7 -10.89 -19.52 4.12
C ILE A 7 -11.31 -18.36 5.02
N LYS A 8 -10.44 -17.39 5.24
CA LYS A 8 -10.77 -16.22 6.03
C LYS A 8 -11.92 -15.42 5.44
N SER A 9 -11.89 -15.25 4.13
CA SER A 9 -12.96 -14.52 3.45
C SER A 9 -14.30 -15.21 3.61
N ILE A 10 -14.32 -16.52 3.52
CA ILE A 10 -15.55 -17.29 3.67
C ILE A 10 -16.18 -17.03 5.04
N LYS A 11 -15.37 -16.94 6.07
CA LYS A 11 -15.88 -16.68 7.40
C LYS A 11 -16.59 -15.34 7.49
N TYR A 12 -16.10 -14.35 6.78
CA TYR A 12 -16.75 -13.04 6.75
C TYR A 12 -18.05 -13.08 5.99
N GLU A 13 -18.10 -13.87 4.93
CA GLU A 13 -19.29 -13.98 4.11
C GLU A 13 -20.45 -14.61 4.84
N ALA A 14 -20.19 -15.38 5.87
CA ALA A 14 -21.23 -15.98 6.65
C ALA A 14 -22.13 -14.98 7.32
N LYS A 15 -21.73 -13.72 7.40
CA LYS A 15 -22.51 -12.67 8.04
C LYS A 15 -23.03 -11.69 7.00
N PRO A 16 -24.34 -11.59 6.82
CA PRO A 16 -24.92 -10.65 5.87
C PRO A 16 -24.93 -9.24 6.47
N ILE A 17 -23.76 -8.67 6.62
CA ILE A 17 -23.64 -7.33 7.19
C ILE A 17 -23.37 -6.34 6.08
N VAL A 18 -24.10 -5.22 6.10
CA VAL A 18 -23.81 -4.11 5.20
C VAL A 18 -22.44 -3.57 5.57
N ARG A 19 -21.49 -3.69 4.68
CA ARG A 19 -20.14 -3.22 4.93
C ARG A 19 -20.06 -1.72 4.73
N THR A 20 -19.44 -1.05 5.68
CA THR A 20 -19.15 0.36 5.52
C THR A 20 -18.03 0.52 4.51
N ARG A 21 -17.96 1.70 3.88
CA ARG A 21 -16.88 2.02 2.97
C ARG A 21 -15.51 1.83 3.64
N PHE A 22 -15.42 2.18 4.91
CA PHE A 22 -14.19 2.05 5.67
C PHE A 22 -13.71 0.60 5.75
N LYS A 23 -14.63 -0.33 6.04
CA LYS A 23 -14.28 -1.75 6.09
C LYS A 23 -13.80 -2.27 4.76
N LYS A 24 -14.43 -1.84 3.67
CA LYS A 24 -13.99 -2.26 2.33
C LYS A 24 -12.59 -1.77 2.03
N LEU A 25 -12.26 -0.56 2.43
CA LEU A 25 -10.92 -0.01 2.25
C LEU A 25 -9.90 -0.77 3.08
N GLN A 26 -10.25 -1.14 4.30
CA GLN A 26 -9.37 -1.94 5.15
C GLN A 26 -9.10 -3.32 4.57
N GLU A 27 -10.14 -3.95 4.02
CA GLU A 27 -9.98 -5.26 3.38
C GLU A 27 -9.08 -5.17 2.16
N THR A 28 -9.27 -4.14 1.35
CA THR A 28 -8.44 -3.91 0.18
C THR A 28 -6.99 -3.72 0.58
N GLY A 29 -6.75 -2.92 1.62
CA GLY A 29 -5.40 -2.69 2.12
C GLY A 29 -4.75 -3.96 2.61
N LEU A 30 -5.47 -4.74 3.42
CA LEU A 30 -4.94 -5.99 3.94
C LEU A 30 -4.63 -6.98 2.83
N GLU A 31 -5.53 -7.10 1.87
CA GLU A 31 -5.34 -8.01 0.74
C GLU A 31 -4.11 -7.62 -0.07
N ALA A 32 -3.90 -6.32 -0.30
CA ALA A 32 -2.74 -5.82 -1.01
C ALA A 32 -1.45 -6.13 -0.24
N GLU A 33 -1.46 -5.91 1.08
CA GLU A 33 -0.30 -6.18 1.92
C GLU A 33 0.06 -7.66 1.90
N LEU A 34 -0.92 -8.53 2.00
CA LEU A 34 -0.69 -9.97 1.95
C LEU A 34 -0.15 -10.39 0.59
N PHE A 35 -0.67 -9.82 -0.48
CA PHE A 35 -0.16 -10.09 -1.80
C PHE A 35 1.31 -9.66 -1.92
N PHE A 36 1.63 -8.50 -1.38
CA PHE A 36 3.01 -8.02 -1.38
C PHE A 36 3.93 -8.97 -0.60
N MET A 37 3.51 -9.38 0.59
CA MET A 37 4.33 -10.28 1.40
C MET A 37 4.64 -11.59 0.68
N ASN A 38 3.70 -12.07 -0.10
CA ASN A 38 3.86 -13.33 -0.84
C ASN A 38 4.62 -13.17 -2.15
N ASN A 39 4.81 -11.95 -2.62
CA ASN A 39 5.34 -11.74 -3.98
C ASN A 39 6.49 -10.72 -4.06
N PHE A 40 6.91 -10.14 -2.94
CA PHE A 40 7.91 -9.07 -2.99
C PHE A 40 9.22 -9.53 -3.64
N ASN A 41 9.57 -10.78 -3.48
CA ASN A 41 10.83 -11.30 -4.01
C ASN A 41 10.84 -11.38 -5.55
N SER A 42 9.68 -11.31 -6.16
CA SER A 42 9.59 -11.27 -7.63
C SER A 42 9.64 -9.84 -8.19
N ILE A 43 9.66 -8.84 -7.32
CA ILE A 43 9.74 -7.44 -7.73
C ILE A 43 11.22 -7.08 -7.85
N ASP A 44 11.63 -6.55 -9.00
CA ASP A 44 13.05 -6.34 -9.29
C ASP A 44 13.80 -5.60 -8.19
N ILE A 45 13.22 -4.49 -7.69
CA ILE A 45 13.91 -3.66 -6.71
C ILE A 45 14.07 -4.37 -5.36
N PHE A 46 13.19 -5.33 -5.06
CA PHE A 46 13.18 -6.04 -3.78
C PHE A 46 13.74 -7.46 -3.88
N LYS A 47 14.16 -7.86 -5.06
CA LYS A 47 14.59 -9.23 -5.29
C LYS A 47 15.75 -9.61 -4.38
N ASP A 48 15.64 -10.80 -3.81
CA ASP A 48 16.62 -11.37 -2.88
C ASP A 48 16.72 -10.58 -1.57
N GLY A 49 15.72 -9.74 -1.29
CA GLY A 49 15.69 -8.97 -0.06
C GLY A 49 15.10 -9.74 1.10
N THR A 50 15.30 -9.19 2.29
CA THR A 50 14.71 -9.67 3.53
C THR A 50 13.61 -8.72 3.94
N LEU A 51 12.44 -9.26 4.28
CA LEU A 51 11.27 -8.47 4.61
C LEU A 51 11.15 -8.28 6.11
N GLU A 52 10.98 -7.03 6.55
CA GLU A 52 10.65 -6.71 7.94
C GLU A 52 9.29 -6.03 7.95
N ASP A 53 8.38 -6.56 8.76
CA ASP A 53 7.03 -6.05 8.88
C ASP A 53 7.01 -4.89 9.87
N ALA A 54 6.69 -3.70 9.39
CA ALA A 54 6.65 -2.49 10.21
C ALA A 54 5.22 -1.94 10.37
N ARG A 55 4.21 -2.69 9.95
CA ARG A 55 2.84 -2.20 9.90
C ARG A 55 2.28 -1.76 11.25
N LEU A 56 2.77 -2.35 12.33
CA LEU A 56 2.26 -2.06 13.66
C LEU A 56 2.97 -0.91 14.36
N TYR A 57 4.03 -0.39 13.76
CA TYR A 57 4.84 0.64 14.44
C TYR A 57 4.38 2.07 14.18
N GLY A 58 3.58 2.28 13.13
CA GLY A 58 3.13 3.64 12.81
C GLY A 58 4.22 4.57 12.32
N ASP A 59 5.24 4.01 11.68
CA ASP A 59 6.42 4.79 11.27
C ASP A 59 6.28 5.42 9.89
N GLY A 60 5.11 5.30 9.26
CA GLY A 60 4.88 5.92 7.96
C GLY A 60 5.21 5.04 6.77
N TYR A 61 5.37 3.75 6.98
CA TYR A 61 5.54 2.76 5.91
C TYR A 61 5.15 1.39 6.43
N ASP A 62 4.88 0.46 5.51
CA ASP A 62 4.38 -0.87 5.88
C ASP A 62 5.49 -1.89 6.11
N PHE A 63 6.51 -1.90 5.26
CA PHE A 63 7.56 -2.89 5.32
C PHE A 63 8.92 -2.25 5.04
N GLN A 64 9.95 -2.83 5.63
CA GLN A 64 11.31 -2.52 5.23
C GLN A 64 11.85 -3.73 4.50
N VAL A 65 12.45 -3.52 3.33
CA VAL A 65 13.06 -4.59 2.56
C VAL A 65 14.54 -4.30 2.46
N ASN A 66 15.34 -5.18 3.03
CA ASN A 66 16.80 -5.03 3.02
C ASN A 66 17.36 -5.85 1.87
N VAL A 67 17.99 -5.16 0.92
CA VAL A 67 18.58 -5.78 -0.26
C VAL A 67 20.05 -5.43 -0.28
N LYS A 68 20.89 -6.42 0.03
CA LYS A 68 22.35 -6.21 0.15
C LYS A 68 22.64 -5.12 1.18
N ASN A 69 23.23 -4.01 0.78
CA ASN A 69 23.59 -2.93 1.70
C ASN A 69 22.55 -1.79 1.69
N GLU A 70 21.43 -2.00 1.04
CA GLU A 70 20.38 -0.98 0.94
C GLU A 70 19.15 -1.38 1.71
N ALA A 71 18.46 -0.39 2.27
CA ALA A 71 17.19 -0.59 2.94
C ALA A 71 16.14 0.25 2.25
N PHE A 72 15.08 -0.40 1.77
CA PHE A 72 13.97 0.27 1.13
C PHE A 72 12.76 0.24 2.04
N LEU A 73 12.03 1.36 2.09
CA LEU A 73 10.77 1.43 2.82
C LEU A 73 9.64 1.27 1.82
N ALA A 74 8.85 0.23 1.99
CA ALA A 74 7.74 -0.07 1.09
C ALA A 74 6.43 0.33 1.72
N GLU A 75 5.68 1.17 1.02
CA GLU A 75 4.33 1.54 1.40
C GLU A 75 3.38 0.91 0.39
N ILE A 76 2.48 0.05 0.86
CA ILE A 76 1.63 -0.74 0.00
C ILE A 76 0.28 -0.05 -0.17
N LYS A 77 -0.14 0.13 -1.42
CA LYS A 77 -1.45 0.70 -1.72
C LYS A 77 -2.19 -0.26 -2.64
N GLY A 78 -3.38 -0.65 -2.25
CA GLY A 78 -4.20 -1.57 -3.04
C GLY A 78 -5.27 -0.83 -3.84
N ILE A 79 -5.45 -1.24 -5.08
CA ILE A 79 -6.49 -0.70 -5.96
C ILE A 79 -7.22 -1.86 -6.59
N ARG A 80 -8.54 -1.90 -6.42
CA ARG A 80 -9.36 -3.01 -6.94
C ARG A 80 -9.41 -3.05 -8.45
N GLU A 81 -9.43 -1.88 -9.08
CA GLU A 81 -9.57 -1.76 -10.53
C GLU A 81 -8.22 -1.68 -11.20
N LYS A 82 -8.24 -1.58 -12.54
CA LYS A 82 -7.00 -1.51 -13.32
C LYS A 82 -6.24 -0.21 -13.11
N LYS A 83 -6.94 0.84 -12.69
CA LYS A 83 -6.35 2.13 -12.41
C LYS A 83 -7.13 2.79 -11.28
N GLY A 84 -6.54 3.79 -10.67
CA GLY A 84 -7.18 4.52 -9.60
C GLY A 84 -6.24 5.51 -8.97
N THR A 85 -6.64 5.99 -7.80
CA THR A 85 -5.83 6.92 -7.04
C THR A 85 -5.55 6.33 -5.66
N PHE A 86 -4.61 6.90 -4.97
CA PHE A 86 -4.37 6.58 -3.57
C PHE A 86 -4.02 7.87 -2.85
N ARG A 87 -3.98 7.77 -1.54
CA ARG A 87 -3.62 8.90 -0.68
C ARG A 87 -2.55 8.48 0.29
N LEU A 88 -1.80 9.45 0.76
CA LEU A 88 -0.83 9.26 1.83
C LEU A 88 -1.31 10.00 3.06
N THR A 89 -1.17 9.38 4.22
CA THR A 89 -1.32 10.10 5.48
C THR A 89 -0.19 11.11 5.60
N GLU A 90 -0.31 12.03 6.54
CA GLU A 90 0.76 13.00 6.77
C GLU A 90 2.05 12.28 7.15
N ASN A 91 1.97 11.28 8.00
CA ASN A 91 3.14 10.52 8.43
C ASN A 91 3.82 9.81 7.25
N GLU A 92 3.02 9.19 6.38
CA GLU A 92 3.55 8.56 5.16
C GLU A 92 4.21 9.58 4.24
N TYR A 93 3.56 10.72 4.06
CA TYR A 93 4.09 11.76 3.18
C TYR A 93 5.43 12.31 3.71
N GLN A 94 5.52 12.56 5.01
CA GLN A 94 6.75 13.04 5.61
C GLN A 94 7.87 12.01 5.49
N LYS A 95 7.54 10.75 5.68
CA LYS A 95 8.52 9.68 5.55
C LYS A 95 9.02 9.58 4.10
N ALA A 96 8.11 9.76 3.14
CA ALA A 96 8.48 9.76 1.72
C ALA A 96 9.41 10.93 1.38
N LEU A 97 9.15 12.09 1.96
CA LEU A 97 10.04 13.25 1.78
C LEU A 97 11.42 13.00 2.36
N GLU A 98 11.47 12.31 3.48
CA GLU A 98 12.72 12.03 4.17
C GLU A 98 13.59 11.03 3.43
N TYR A 99 13.00 9.92 2.97
CA TYR A 99 13.75 8.80 2.41
C TYR A 99 13.86 8.82 0.89
N LYS A 100 13.09 9.63 0.21
CA LYS A 100 13.24 9.91 -1.23
C LYS A 100 13.29 8.64 -2.07
N ASN A 101 14.43 8.37 -2.72
CA ASN A 101 14.56 7.20 -3.60
C ASN A 101 14.45 5.87 -2.86
N ASP A 102 14.64 5.87 -1.56
CA ASP A 102 14.53 4.65 -0.76
C ASP A 102 13.11 4.42 -0.25
N TYR A 103 12.19 5.33 -0.50
CA TYR A 103 10.78 5.15 -0.18
C TYR A 103 10.04 4.73 -1.44
N ILE A 104 9.49 3.52 -1.43
CA ILE A 104 8.90 2.90 -2.61
C ILE A 104 7.41 2.69 -2.37
N ILE A 105 6.58 3.43 -3.09
CA ILE A 105 5.16 3.09 -3.11
C ILE A 105 4.97 1.91 -4.02
N THR A 106 4.40 0.86 -3.49
CA THR A 106 4.14 -0.37 -4.23
C THR A 106 2.64 -0.51 -4.40
N LEU A 107 2.18 -0.27 -5.62
CA LEU A 107 0.75 -0.37 -5.95
C LEU A 107 0.44 -1.80 -6.35
N ILE A 108 -0.60 -2.33 -5.76
CA ILE A 108 -1.15 -3.63 -6.17
C ILE A 108 -2.46 -3.31 -6.88
N LEU A 109 -2.40 -3.29 -8.20
CA LEU A 109 -3.54 -2.93 -9.05
C LEU A 109 -4.35 -4.14 -9.42
N ASN A 110 -5.61 -3.89 -9.78
CA ASN A 110 -6.49 -4.91 -10.34
C ASN A 110 -6.72 -6.09 -9.40
N LEU A 111 -6.90 -5.80 -8.12
CA LEU A 111 -7.10 -6.84 -7.11
C LEU A 111 -8.36 -7.67 -7.38
N ASN A 112 -9.34 -7.14 -8.10
CA ASN A 112 -10.57 -7.87 -8.42
C ASN A 112 -10.36 -8.96 -9.47
N ASP A 113 -9.23 -8.97 -10.14
CA ASP A 113 -8.95 -9.93 -11.21
C ASP A 113 -7.52 -10.44 -11.04
N ILE A 114 -6.65 -10.18 -11.99
CA ILE A 114 -5.25 -10.59 -11.91
C ILE A 114 -4.42 -9.41 -11.44
N PRO A 115 -3.89 -9.45 -10.21
CA PRO A 115 -3.16 -8.31 -9.67
C PRO A 115 -1.89 -7.98 -10.46
N LYS A 116 -1.62 -6.69 -10.58
CA LYS A 116 -0.39 -6.18 -11.18
C LYS A 116 0.32 -5.32 -10.16
N ILE A 117 1.63 -5.36 -10.19
CA ILE A 117 2.46 -4.58 -9.27
C ILE A 117 3.11 -3.45 -10.03
N LEU A 118 3.02 -2.26 -9.46
CA LEU A 118 3.70 -1.07 -9.97
C LEU A 118 4.45 -0.42 -8.82
N THR A 119 5.75 -0.21 -8.99
CA THR A 119 6.57 0.43 -7.96
C THR A 119 6.89 1.85 -8.39
N ILE A 120 6.86 2.76 -7.42
CA ILE A 120 7.14 4.18 -7.65
C ILE A 120 8.19 4.61 -6.63
N GLU A 121 9.39 4.92 -7.12
CA GLU A 121 10.47 5.43 -6.29
C GLU A 121 10.31 6.94 -6.12
N ASN A 122 10.72 7.44 -4.99
CA ASN A 122 10.71 8.87 -4.70
C ASN A 122 9.36 9.51 -5.08
N PRO A 123 8.27 9.06 -4.45
CA PRO A 123 6.94 9.44 -4.91
C PRO A 123 6.67 10.94 -4.83
N THR A 124 7.25 11.64 -3.86
CA THR A 124 7.01 13.08 -3.73
C THR A 124 7.65 13.89 -4.86
N LYS A 125 8.67 13.32 -5.50
CA LYS A 125 9.27 13.94 -6.68
C LYS A 125 8.57 13.51 -7.96
N ASN A 126 8.20 12.25 -8.06
CA ASN A 126 7.71 11.66 -9.32
C ASN A 126 6.21 11.73 -9.49
N LEU A 127 5.47 12.04 -8.44
CA LEU A 127 4.02 12.18 -8.47
C LEU A 127 3.63 13.55 -7.93
N LYS A 128 2.44 13.99 -8.30
CA LYS A 128 1.89 15.23 -7.78
C LYS A 128 0.82 14.91 -6.75
N PHE A 129 0.97 15.52 -5.59
CA PHE A 129 0.02 15.37 -4.49
C PHE A 129 -0.61 16.72 -4.19
N GLU A 130 -1.83 16.66 -3.69
CA GLU A 130 -2.58 17.81 -3.24
C GLU A 130 -2.84 17.65 -1.76
N GLU A 131 -2.43 18.63 -0.96
CA GLU A 131 -2.67 18.58 0.47
C GLU A 131 -4.15 18.86 0.73
N LYS A 132 -4.77 18.01 1.55
CA LYS A 132 -6.16 18.18 1.97
C LYS A 132 -6.24 18.08 3.47
N ILE A 133 -7.04 18.96 4.07
CA ILE A 133 -7.24 18.95 5.50
C ILE A 133 -8.58 18.27 5.77
N ILE A 134 -8.54 17.24 6.60
CA ILE A 134 -9.75 16.52 7.00
C ILE A 134 -10.35 17.28 8.17
N GLN A 135 -11.39 18.04 7.92
CA GLN A 135 -11.95 18.99 8.87
C GLN A 135 -12.38 18.38 10.19
N SER A 136 -13.00 17.22 10.14
CA SER A 136 -13.52 16.59 11.35
C SER A 136 -12.42 16.17 12.33
N LYS A 137 -11.19 16.04 11.88
CA LYS A 137 -10.07 15.54 12.69
C LYS A 137 -8.83 16.40 12.63
N SER A 138 -8.85 17.47 11.83
CA SER A 138 -7.67 18.32 11.60
C SER A 138 -6.46 17.52 11.13
N ILE A 139 -6.69 16.52 10.31
CA ILE A 139 -5.67 15.62 9.81
C ILE A 139 -5.39 15.96 8.35
N LYS A 140 -4.13 15.92 7.96
CA LYS A 140 -3.75 16.12 6.57
C LYS A 140 -3.62 14.80 5.85
N GLU A 141 -4.07 14.76 4.60
CA GLU A 141 -3.86 13.65 3.69
C GLU A 141 -3.31 14.20 2.39
N TYR A 142 -2.59 13.36 1.65
CA TYR A 142 -1.96 13.77 0.41
C TYR A 142 -2.48 12.89 -0.71
N HIS A 143 -3.28 13.48 -1.59
CA HIS A 143 -3.97 12.76 -2.65
C HIS A 143 -3.28 12.98 -3.98
N LEU A 144 -3.25 11.95 -4.81
CA LEU A 144 -2.81 12.12 -6.18
C LEU A 144 -3.78 13.02 -6.92
N THR A 145 -3.24 13.88 -7.77
CA THR A 145 -4.09 14.79 -8.56
C THR A 145 -4.73 14.09 -9.74
N LYS A 146 -4.16 12.97 -10.19
CA LYS A 146 -4.70 12.21 -11.32
C LYS A 146 -4.58 10.72 -11.04
N PRO A 147 -5.52 9.91 -11.55
CA PRO A 147 -5.41 8.46 -11.41
C PRO A 147 -4.17 7.91 -12.10
N ILE A 148 -3.63 6.86 -11.53
CA ILE A 148 -2.55 6.11 -12.15
C ILE A 148 -3.19 5.07 -13.04
N CYS A 149 -2.72 5.01 -14.25
CA CYS A 149 -3.24 4.20 -15.32
C CYS A 149 -3.74 2.95 -15.16
#